data_6de14af0ff73900d4553dd642f5c1897
#
_entry.id   6de14af0ff73900d4553dd642f5c1897
#
_cell.length_a   1.000
_cell.length_b   1.000
_cell.length_c   1.000
_cell.angle_alpha   90.00
_cell.angle_beta   90.00
_cell.angle_gamma   90.00
#
_symmetry.space_group_name_H-M   'P 1'
#
loop_
_entity.id
_entity.type
_entity.pdbx_description
1 polymer ?
#
loop_
_entity_poly.entity_id
_entity_poly.type
_entity_poly.pdbx_seq_one_letter_code
_entity_poly.pdbx_strand_id
1 'polypeptide(L)'
;VPLVEIVTKPIFGTEERAPEIAKAYVQTIRDIVISLGISDAKMERGNLRCDANVSLRPRGQEKLGTRTETKNVNSMRSIERAVRYEIQRQAAILKAGGSITQETRHWHEDTGATSPGRPKSDADDYRYFPEPDLLPVQPSAELIAELRAALPEKPAVRRRRLMSEWGFTDLEFQDVVNGGLLNEVEATVA
;
A
#
# COMPACT_ATOMS: atom_id res chain seq x y z
N VAL A 1 0.61 18.59 10.37
CA VAL A 1 -0.36 17.50 10.15
C VAL A 1 0.36 16.20 10.48
N PRO A 2 -0.20 15.37 11.37
CA PRO A 2 0.40 14.08 11.71
C PRO A 2 0.46 13.16 10.49
N LEU A 3 1.50 12.35 10.40
CA LEU A 3 1.72 11.36 9.37
C LEU A 3 1.85 9.98 10.01
N VAL A 4 1.21 8.98 9.42
CA VAL A 4 1.40 7.56 9.78
C VAL A 4 2.07 6.87 8.61
N GLU A 5 3.24 6.29 8.84
CA GLU A 5 3.94 5.46 7.87
C GLU A 5 3.73 3.98 8.20
N ILE A 6 3.24 3.21 7.23
CA ILE A 6 3.00 1.77 7.37
C ILE A 6 4.00 1.05 6.47
N VAL A 7 4.98 0.38 7.08
CA VAL A 7 6.01 -0.37 6.36
C VAL A 7 5.69 -1.85 6.43
N THR A 8 5.58 -2.50 5.26
CA THR A 8 5.36 -3.95 5.21
C THR A 8 6.63 -4.72 5.48
N LYS A 9 6.51 -5.92 6.01
CA LYS A 9 7.54 -6.93 5.80
C LYS A 9 7.58 -7.33 4.32
N PRO A 10 8.71 -7.84 3.79
CA PRO A 10 8.75 -8.36 2.44
C PRO A 10 7.67 -9.43 2.22
N ILE A 11 6.94 -9.34 1.12
CA ILE A 11 5.89 -10.29 0.74
C ILE A 11 6.50 -11.26 -0.26
N PHE A 12 6.56 -12.53 0.08
CA PHE A 12 7.18 -13.60 -0.70
C PHE A 12 6.14 -14.46 -1.42
N GLY A 13 6.61 -15.22 -2.43
CA GLY A 13 5.80 -16.23 -3.11
C GLY A 13 4.65 -15.65 -3.93
N THR A 14 4.72 -14.38 -4.27
CA THR A 14 3.71 -13.69 -5.08
C THR A 14 3.95 -13.83 -6.57
N GLU A 15 5.21 -13.99 -6.96
CA GLU A 15 5.65 -14.20 -8.36
C GLU A 15 4.97 -13.20 -9.32
N GLU A 16 4.29 -13.71 -10.35
CA GLU A 16 3.61 -12.88 -11.35
C GLU A 16 2.40 -12.11 -10.79
N ARG A 17 1.86 -12.53 -9.64
CA ARG A 17 0.74 -11.86 -8.97
C ARG A 17 1.15 -10.69 -8.07
N ALA A 18 2.46 -10.42 -7.94
CA ALA A 18 2.94 -9.34 -7.10
C ALA A 18 2.31 -7.96 -7.42
N PRO A 19 2.06 -7.59 -8.69
CA PRO A 19 1.40 -6.32 -9.02
C PRO A 19 -0.03 -6.23 -8.47
N GLU A 20 -0.83 -7.28 -8.64
CA GLU A 20 -2.21 -7.34 -8.16
C GLU A 20 -2.27 -7.35 -6.63
N ILE A 21 -1.34 -8.07 -5.98
CA ILE A 21 -1.25 -8.14 -4.51
C ILE A 21 -0.83 -6.78 -3.95
N ALA A 22 0.12 -6.08 -4.56
CA ALA A 22 0.50 -4.73 -4.14
C ALA A 22 -0.69 -3.76 -4.18
N LYS A 23 -1.45 -3.77 -5.26
CA LYS A 23 -2.67 -2.98 -5.39
C LYS A 23 -3.72 -3.35 -4.33
N ALA A 24 -4.00 -4.65 -4.17
CA ALA A 24 -4.98 -5.13 -3.20
C ALA A 24 -4.58 -4.79 -1.75
N TYR A 25 -3.28 -4.81 -1.46
CA TYR A 25 -2.75 -4.42 -0.16
C TYR A 25 -3.04 -2.94 0.13
N VAL A 26 -2.69 -2.04 -0.79
CA VAL A 26 -2.92 -0.60 -0.63
C VAL A 26 -4.42 -0.29 -0.58
N GLN A 27 -5.24 -0.98 -1.39
CA GLN A 27 -6.69 -0.87 -1.32
C GLN A 27 -7.22 -1.26 0.06
N THR A 28 -6.72 -2.34 0.65
CA THR A 28 -7.11 -2.78 1.99
C THR A 28 -6.75 -1.74 3.05
N ILE A 29 -5.56 -1.14 2.98
CA ILE A 29 -5.17 -0.04 3.89
C ILE A 29 -6.10 1.17 3.71
N ARG A 30 -6.39 1.53 2.46
CA ARG A 30 -7.34 2.61 2.15
C ARG A 30 -8.71 2.37 2.81
N ASP A 31 -9.25 1.17 2.64
CA ASP A 31 -10.56 0.81 3.20
C ASP A 31 -10.55 0.88 4.73
N ILE A 32 -9.46 0.46 5.37
CA ILE A 32 -9.30 0.53 6.82
C ILE A 32 -9.28 1.98 7.31
N VAL A 33 -8.44 2.85 6.72
CA VAL A 33 -8.31 4.23 7.19
C VAL A 33 -9.57 5.05 6.94
N ILE A 34 -10.30 4.76 5.86
CA ILE A 34 -11.63 5.35 5.60
C ILE A 34 -12.65 4.87 6.64
N SER A 35 -12.72 3.57 6.91
CA SER A 35 -13.67 3.01 7.88
C SER A 35 -13.44 3.52 9.30
N LEU A 36 -12.22 3.90 9.62
CA LEU A 36 -11.83 4.50 10.91
C LEU A 36 -12.04 6.02 10.95
N GLY A 37 -12.43 6.65 9.84
CA GLY A 37 -12.55 8.11 9.75
C GLY A 37 -11.22 8.87 9.91
N ILE A 38 -10.09 8.19 9.71
CA ILE A 38 -8.75 8.78 9.90
C ILE A 38 -8.37 9.65 8.71
N SER A 39 -8.74 9.24 7.49
CA SER A 39 -8.37 9.92 6.25
C SER A 39 -9.37 9.61 5.14
N ASP A 40 -9.55 10.55 4.21
CA ASP A 40 -10.25 10.33 2.94
C ASP A 40 -9.50 9.37 2.00
N ALA A 41 -8.23 9.12 2.30
CA ALA A 41 -7.33 8.25 1.55
C ALA A 41 -7.34 8.50 0.04
N LYS A 42 -7.40 9.78 -0.37
CA LYS A 42 -7.36 10.21 -1.78
C LYS A 42 -5.92 10.40 -2.22
N MET A 43 -5.45 9.51 -3.10
CA MET A 43 -4.07 9.53 -3.59
C MET A 43 -3.79 10.81 -4.41
N GLU A 44 -4.74 11.25 -5.21
CA GLU A 44 -4.67 12.48 -6.01
C GLU A 44 -4.56 13.76 -5.18
N ARG A 45 -4.95 13.70 -3.90
CA ARG A 45 -4.80 14.79 -2.92
C ARG A 45 -3.60 14.62 -2.00
N GLY A 46 -2.85 13.53 -2.16
CA GLY A 46 -1.71 13.21 -1.30
C GLY A 46 -2.08 12.73 0.11
N ASN A 47 -3.36 12.43 0.37
CA ASN A 47 -3.83 11.92 1.66
C ASN A 47 -3.43 10.47 1.91
N LEU A 48 -3.14 9.73 0.84
CA LEU A 48 -2.53 8.41 0.85
C LEU A 48 -1.40 8.41 -0.17
N ARG A 49 -0.21 8.01 0.24
CA ARG A 49 0.95 7.85 -0.64
C ARG A 49 1.44 6.43 -0.55
N CYS A 50 2.01 5.94 -1.64
CA CYS A 50 2.57 4.60 -1.69
C CYS A 50 3.91 4.63 -2.42
N ASP A 51 4.93 4.09 -1.78
CA ASP A 51 6.21 3.80 -2.40
C ASP A 51 6.34 2.28 -2.53
N ALA A 52 6.62 1.78 -3.73
CA ALA A 52 6.72 0.35 -3.99
C ALA A 52 8.18 -0.09 -4.02
N ASN A 53 8.55 -0.98 -3.11
CA ASN A 53 9.87 -1.61 -3.10
C ASN A 53 9.80 -2.97 -3.79
N VAL A 54 10.59 -3.16 -4.84
CA VAL A 54 10.64 -4.38 -5.64
C VAL A 54 12.05 -4.94 -5.66
N SER A 55 12.18 -6.24 -5.43
CA SER A 55 13.43 -6.99 -5.66
C SER A 55 13.12 -8.37 -6.23
N LEU A 56 13.97 -8.85 -7.12
CA LEU A 56 13.90 -10.20 -7.68
C LEU A 56 15.04 -11.06 -7.18
N ARG A 57 14.78 -12.34 -7.05
CA ARG A 57 15.77 -13.35 -6.74
C ARG A 57 15.50 -14.62 -7.54
N PRO A 58 16.51 -15.44 -7.84
CA PRO A 58 16.30 -16.75 -8.42
C PRO A 58 15.42 -17.63 -7.52
N ARG A 59 14.61 -18.49 -8.13
CA ARG A 59 13.77 -19.44 -7.37
C ARG A 59 14.67 -20.37 -6.53
N GLY A 60 14.30 -20.56 -5.28
CA GLY A 60 15.08 -21.36 -4.32
C GLY A 60 16.18 -20.60 -3.56
N GLN A 61 16.49 -19.37 -3.94
CA GLN A 61 17.43 -18.54 -3.19
C GLN A 61 16.74 -17.89 -1.98
N GLU A 62 17.30 -18.02 -0.78
CA GLU A 62 16.77 -17.40 0.44
C GLU A 62 17.09 -15.90 0.51
N LYS A 63 18.33 -15.53 0.14
CA LYS A 63 18.79 -14.14 0.18
C LYS A 63 17.98 -13.29 -0.80
N LEU A 64 17.46 -12.15 -0.30
CA LEU A 64 16.77 -11.18 -1.15
C LEU A 64 17.69 -10.57 -2.20
N GLY A 65 17.13 -10.25 -3.35
CA GLY A 65 17.82 -9.47 -4.36
C GLY A 65 17.94 -8.00 -3.98
N THR A 66 18.70 -7.24 -4.76
CA THR A 66 18.79 -5.79 -4.60
C THR A 66 17.46 -5.15 -4.91
N ARG A 67 16.96 -4.32 -3.98
CA ARG A 67 15.68 -3.63 -4.13
C ARG A 67 15.84 -2.29 -4.86
N THR A 68 14.81 -1.92 -5.58
CA THR A 68 14.58 -0.55 -6.03
C THR A 68 13.29 -0.04 -5.42
N GLU A 69 13.23 1.26 -5.15
CA GLU A 69 12.05 1.94 -4.62
C GLU A 69 11.42 2.76 -5.73
N THR A 70 10.17 2.50 -6.04
CA THR A 70 9.41 3.26 -7.04
C THR A 70 8.50 4.26 -6.35
N LYS A 71 8.71 5.54 -6.66
CA LYS A 71 7.95 6.70 -6.16
C LYS A 71 7.04 7.29 -7.23
N ASN A 72 6.26 8.28 -6.82
CA ASN A 72 5.32 9.00 -7.70
C ASN A 72 4.18 8.10 -8.23
N VAL A 73 3.71 7.21 -7.37
CA VAL A 73 2.62 6.28 -7.70
C VAL A 73 1.33 6.84 -7.13
N ASN A 74 0.53 7.51 -7.96
CA ASN A 74 -0.57 8.37 -7.53
C ASN A 74 -1.97 7.77 -7.72
N SER A 75 -2.07 6.48 -8.06
CA SER A 75 -3.34 5.76 -8.18
C SER A 75 -3.17 4.26 -7.93
N MET A 76 -4.27 3.58 -7.61
CA MET A 76 -4.28 2.11 -7.46
C MET A 76 -3.85 1.40 -8.75
N ARG A 77 -4.22 1.93 -9.92
CA ARG A 77 -3.80 1.41 -11.22
C ARG A 77 -2.30 1.61 -11.43
N SER A 78 -1.78 2.76 -11.03
CA SER A 78 -0.35 3.06 -11.15
C SER A 78 0.50 2.15 -10.28
N ILE A 79 0.03 1.75 -9.08
CA ILE A 79 0.72 0.79 -8.21
C ILE A 79 0.93 -0.53 -8.96
N GLU A 80 -0.13 -1.10 -9.51
CA GLU A 80 -0.08 -2.35 -10.25
C GLU A 80 0.86 -2.25 -11.46
N ARG A 81 0.74 -1.18 -12.26
CA ARG A 81 1.55 -0.96 -13.45
C ARG A 81 3.03 -0.75 -13.12
N ALA A 82 3.32 0.06 -12.11
CA ALA A 82 4.68 0.37 -11.70
C ALA A 82 5.41 -0.88 -11.17
N VAL A 83 4.74 -1.68 -10.33
CA VAL A 83 5.31 -2.95 -9.83
C VAL A 83 5.54 -3.94 -10.98
N ARG A 84 4.58 -4.07 -11.91
CA ARG A 84 4.71 -4.93 -13.10
C ARG A 84 5.89 -4.51 -13.97
N TYR A 85 5.99 -3.22 -14.26
CA TYR A 85 7.11 -2.68 -15.03
C TYR A 85 8.46 -2.95 -14.36
N GLU A 86 8.56 -2.70 -13.06
CA GLU A 86 9.81 -2.85 -12.33
C GLU A 86 10.25 -4.31 -12.25
N ILE A 87 9.32 -5.26 -12.08
CA ILE A 87 9.59 -6.70 -12.18
C ILE A 87 10.16 -7.04 -13.56
N GLN A 88 9.53 -6.58 -14.63
CA GLN A 88 9.98 -6.84 -16.00
C GLN A 88 11.37 -6.24 -16.28
N ARG A 89 11.60 -5.00 -15.84
CA ARG A 89 12.89 -4.32 -15.98
C ARG A 89 14.00 -5.06 -15.27
N GLN A 90 13.80 -5.40 -13.98
CA GLN A 90 14.80 -6.16 -13.22
C GLN A 90 15.05 -7.54 -13.81
N ALA A 91 14.00 -8.24 -14.23
CA ALA A 91 14.13 -9.55 -14.86
C ALA A 91 14.95 -9.49 -16.16
N ALA A 92 14.75 -8.47 -16.99
CA ALA A 92 15.51 -8.28 -18.23
C ALA A 92 17.01 -8.06 -17.95
N ILE A 93 17.35 -7.20 -16.98
CA ILE A 93 18.73 -6.93 -16.59
C ILE A 93 19.41 -8.19 -16.05
N LEU A 94 18.75 -8.90 -15.14
CA LEU A 94 19.31 -10.11 -14.51
C LEU A 94 19.48 -11.24 -15.52
N LYS A 95 18.53 -11.43 -16.44
CA LYS A 95 18.64 -12.43 -17.53
C LYS A 95 19.77 -12.12 -18.50
N ALA A 96 20.10 -10.85 -18.69
CA ALA A 96 21.25 -10.42 -19.51
C ALA A 96 22.60 -10.53 -18.76
N GLY A 97 22.62 -11.06 -17.54
CA GLY A 97 23.84 -11.16 -16.72
C GLY A 97 24.27 -9.87 -16.03
N GLY A 98 23.40 -8.84 -16.05
CA GLY A 98 23.64 -7.58 -15.35
C GLY A 98 23.30 -7.65 -13.86
N SER A 99 23.46 -6.53 -13.19
CA SER A 99 23.14 -6.36 -11.76
C SER A 99 22.17 -5.20 -11.53
N ILE A 100 21.38 -5.31 -10.47
CA ILE A 100 20.46 -4.25 -10.05
C ILE A 100 21.20 -3.31 -9.09
N THR A 101 21.12 -2.02 -9.36
CA THR A 101 21.61 -0.98 -8.44
C THR A 101 20.47 -0.59 -7.49
N GLN A 102 20.82 -0.44 -6.21
CA GLN A 102 19.87 0.09 -5.22
C GLN A 102 19.64 1.59 -5.47
N GLU A 103 18.47 1.91 -5.95
CA GLU A 103 18.12 3.28 -6.36
C GLU A 103 16.65 3.58 -6.10
N THR A 104 16.34 4.87 -6.01
CA THR A 104 14.97 5.37 -6.15
C THR A 104 14.66 5.56 -7.62
N ARG A 105 13.47 5.19 -8.04
CA ARG A 105 12.94 5.37 -9.39
C ARG A 105 11.63 6.14 -9.34
N HIS A 106 11.34 6.92 -10.37
CA HIS A 106 10.10 7.69 -10.47
C HIS A 106 9.20 7.10 -11.55
N TRP A 107 7.97 6.79 -11.17
CA TRP A 107 6.94 6.32 -12.11
C TRP A 107 6.42 7.47 -12.96
N HIS A 108 6.25 7.24 -14.26
CA HIS A 108 5.67 8.16 -15.24
C HIS A 108 4.41 7.53 -15.81
N GLU A 109 3.27 8.13 -15.52
CA GLU A 109 1.97 7.58 -15.91
C GLU A 109 1.73 7.67 -17.43
N ASP A 110 2.25 8.70 -18.06
CA ASP A 110 2.17 8.96 -19.50
C ASP A 110 2.92 7.93 -20.34
N THR A 111 4.14 7.59 -19.93
CA THR A 111 4.99 6.61 -20.62
C THR A 111 4.80 5.19 -20.15
N GLY A 112 4.24 4.98 -18.96
CA GLY A 112 4.13 3.66 -18.35
C GLY A 112 5.49 3.04 -17.97
N ALA A 113 6.48 3.87 -17.67
CA ALA A 113 7.85 3.47 -17.37
C ALA A 113 8.38 4.17 -16.12
N THR A 114 9.54 3.72 -15.62
CA THR A 114 10.24 4.42 -14.55
C THR A 114 11.54 5.03 -15.05
N SER A 115 11.91 6.20 -14.53
CA SER A 115 13.25 6.77 -14.70
C SER A 115 14.07 6.64 -13.41
N PRO A 116 15.41 6.55 -13.50
CA PRO A 116 16.26 6.54 -12.32
C PRO A 116 16.16 7.89 -11.60
N GLY A 117 16.08 7.85 -10.30
CA GLY A 117 16.19 8.97 -9.41
C GLY A 117 17.59 9.06 -8.80
N ARG A 118 17.67 9.74 -7.66
CA ARG A 118 18.92 9.84 -6.91
C ARG A 118 19.35 8.47 -6.38
N PRO A 119 20.62 8.07 -6.53
CA PRO A 119 21.15 6.88 -5.86
C PRO A 119 20.99 7.01 -4.35
N LYS A 120 20.55 5.95 -3.68
CA LYS A 120 20.56 5.91 -2.22
C LYS A 120 21.98 5.61 -1.75
N SER A 121 22.60 6.57 -1.05
CA SER A 121 23.76 6.27 -0.23
C SER A 121 23.29 5.53 1.04
N ASP A 122 24.04 4.52 1.47
CA ASP A 122 23.70 3.69 2.65
C ASP A 122 23.76 4.47 3.99
N ALA A 123 24.10 5.74 3.96
CA ALA A 123 24.36 6.56 5.13
C ALA A 123 23.52 7.84 5.19
N ASP A 124 22.25 7.77 4.80
CA ASP A 124 21.37 8.90 5.11
C ASP A 124 21.11 8.91 6.62
N ASP A 125 21.80 9.78 7.33
CA ASP A 125 21.53 10.12 8.71
C ASP A 125 20.15 10.80 8.77
N TYR A 126 19.11 10.02 9.11
CA TYR A 126 17.74 10.52 9.25
C TYR A 126 17.56 11.41 10.48
N ARG A 127 18.61 11.62 11.30
CA ARG A 127 18.59 12.49 12.46
C ARG A 127 17.37 12.24 13.36
N TYR A 128 17.14 11.01 13.74
CA TYR A 128 16.07 10.62 14.67
C TYR A 128 16.37 11.19 16.06
N PHE A 129 15.93 12.42 16.31
CA PHE A 129 15.94 13.03 17.63
C PHE A 129 14.52 13.51 17.95
N PRO A 130 14.15 13.55 19.26
CA PRO A 130 12.85 14.06 19.66
C PRO A 130 12.70 15.53 19.20
N GLU A 131 11.55 15.83 18.63
CA GLU A 131 11.20 17.22 18.28
C GLU A 131 10.92 17.99 19.57
N PRO A 132 11.65 19.09 19.89
CA PRO A 132 11.52 19.77 21.16
C PRO A 132 10.15 20.42 21.39
N ASP A 133 9.41 20.72 20.31
CA ASP A 133 8.07 21.31 20.39
C ASP A 133 6.96 20.28 20.53
N LEU A 134 7.27 18.99 20.50
CA LEU A 134 6.31 17.90 20.62
C LEU A 134 6.49 17.15 21.95
N LEU A 135 5.48 17.20 22.78
CA LEU A 135 5.45 16.38 23.99
C LEU A 135 5.29 14.90 23.64
N PRO A 136 5.96 14.00 24.35
CA PRO A 136 5.76 12.55 24.20
C PRO A 136 4.28 12.18 24.39
N VAL A 137 3.72 11.42 23.44
CA VAL A 137 2.37 10.86 23.55
C VAL A 137 2.47 9.45 24.08
N GLN A 138 1.94 9.22 25.29
CA GLN A 138 1.92 7.91 25.94
C GLN A 138 0.48 7.54 26.28
N PRO A 139 -0.24 6.84 25.36
CA PRO A 139 -1.60 6.39 25.63
C PRO A 139 -1.63 5.42 26.82
N SER A 140 -2.61 5.58 27.70
CA SER A 140 -2.80 4.63 28.82
C SER A 140 -3.32 3.27 28.31
N ALA A 141 -3.13 2.24 29.10
CA ALA A 141 -3.63 0.90 28.79
C ALA A 141 -5.17 0.89 28.69
N GLU A 142 -5.83 1.69 29.53
CA GLU A 142 -7.30 1.85 29.56
C GLU A 142 -7.78 2.48 28.25
N LEU A 143 -7.17 3.58 27.81
CA LEU A 143 -7.49 4.23 26.54
C LEU A 143 -7.29 3.27 25.34
N ILE A 144 -6.19 2.51 25.34
CA ILE A 144 -5.95 1.52 24.29
C ILE A 144 -7.03 0.42 24.29
N ALA A 145 -7.46 -0.03 25.48
CA ALA A 145 -8.52 -1.03 25.60
C ALA A 145 -9.88 -0.48 25.13
N GLU A 146 -10.21 0.75 25.50
CA GLU A 146 -11.42 1.46 25.05
C GLU A 146 -11.46 1.60 23.54
N LEU A 147 -10.39 2.14 22.94
CA LEU A 147 -10.28 2.30 21.49
C LEU A 147 -10.37 0.95 20.76
N ARG A 148 -9.76 -0.09 21.31
CA ARG A 148 -9.84 -1.44 20.73
C ARG A 148 -11.25 -2.02 20.77
N ALA A 149 -11.99 -1.76 21.84
CA ALA A 149 -13.38 -2.18 21.97
C ALA A 149 -14.33 -1.40 21.03
N ALA A 150 -13.97 -0.15 20.74
CA ALA A 150 -14.74 0.74 19.85
C ALA A 150 -14.41 0.55 18.36
N LEU A 151 -13.44 -0.30 17.99
CA LEU A 151 -13.10 -0.54 16.59
C LEU A 151 -14.30 -1.09 15.82
N PRO A 152 -14.63 -0.53 14.64
CA PRO A 152 -15.67 -1.07 13.78
C PRO A 152 -15.28 -2.44 13.22
N GLU A 153 -16.26 -3.14 12.68
CA GLU A 153 -16.02 -4.37 11.93
C GLU A 153 -14.98 -4.14 10.83
N LYS A 154 -14.01 -5.08 10.71
CA LYS A 154 -12.95 -4.96 9.70
C LYS A 154 -13.56 -4.94 8.29
N PRO A 155 -13.14 -4.04 7.39
CA PRO A 155 -13.72 -3.91 6.05
C PRO A 155 -13.82 -5.23 5.27
N ALA A 156 -12.79 -6.08 5.34
CA ALA A 156 -12.81 -7.39 4.68
C ALA A 156 -13.82 -8.39 5.29
N VAL A 157 -14.10 -8.27 6.59
CA VAL A 157 -15.13 -9.09 7.26
C VAL A 157 -16.52 -8.58 6.89
N ARG A 158 -16.72 -7.26 7.01
CA ARG A 158 -17.94 -6.57 6.60
C ARG A 158 -18.31 -6.90 5.15
N ARG A 159 -17.34 -6.79 4.24
CA ARG A 159 -17.54 -7.14 2.83
C ARG A 159 -18.08 -8.56 2.67
N ARG A 160 -17.43 -9.56 3.27
CA ARG A 160 -17.87 -10.95 3.16
C ARG A 160 -19.28 -11.17 3.74
N ARG A 161 -19.56 -10.55 4.87
CA ARG A 161 -20.88 -10.62 5.50
C ARG A 161 -21.95 -10.03 4.59
N LEU A 162 -21.80 -8.78 4.17
CA LEU A 162 -22.78 -8.09 3.35
C LEU A 162 -22.99 -8.73 1.97
N MET A 163 -21.92 -9.19 1.32
CA MET A 163 -22.06 -9.94 0.06
C MET A 163 -22.88 -11.23 0.24
N SER A 164 -22.68 -11.92 1.37
CA SER A 164 -23.46 -13.13 1.68
C SER A 164 -24.91 -12.83 2.02
N GLU A 165 -25.16 -11.74 2.78
CA GLU A 165 -26.50 -11.33 3.21
C GLU A 165 -27.32 -10.76 2.06
N TRP A 166 -26.71 -9.97 1.19
CA TRP A 166 -27.41 -9.27 0.09
C TRP A 166 -27.42 -10.05 -1.20
N GLY A 167 -26.61 -11.11 -1.32
CA GLY A 167 -26.47 -11.89 -2.53
C GLY A 167 -25.83 -11.10 -3.69
N PHE A 168 -25.09 -10.04 -3.39
CA PHE A 168 -24.41 -9.21 -4.40
C PHE A 168 -23.24 -9.97 -5.03
N THR A 169 -23.08 -9.78 -6.32
CA THR A 169 -21.84 -10.12 -7.01
C THR A 169 -20.70 -9.21 -6.58
N ASP A 170 -19.46 -9.62 -6.84
CA ASP A 170 -18.28 -8.78 -6.56
C ASP A 170 -18.37 -7.40 -7.24
N LEU A 171 -18.92 -7.34 -8.46
CA LEU A 171 -19.06 -6.11 -9.22
C LEU A 171 -20.08 -5.17 -8.56
N GLU A 172 -21.28 -5.63 -8.26
CA GLU A 172 -22.32 -4.84 -7.61
C GLU A 172 -21.87 -4.30 -6.25
N PHE A 173 -21.21 -5.15 -5.45
CA PHE A 173 -20.65 -4.71 -4.18
C PHE A 173 -19.59 -3.63 -4.37
N GLN A 174 -18.72 -3.79 -5.37
CA GLN A 174 -17.68 -2.80 -5.67
C GLN A 174 -18.26 -1.47 -6.13
N ASP A 175 -19.35 -1.48 -6.88
CA ASP A 175 -20.05 -0.26 -7.31
C ASP A 175 -20.66 0.50 -6.12
N VAL A 176 -21.26 -0.20 -5.16
CA VAL A 176 -21.76 0.41 -3.91
C VAL A 176 -20.61 1.03 -3.11
N VAL A 177 -19.48 0.33 -2.99
CA VAL A 177 -18.29 0.83 -2.28
C VAL A 177 -17.70 2.05 -2.98
N ASN A 178 -17.55 2.00 -4.32
CA ASN A 178 -17.01 3.10 -5.12
C ASN A 178 -17.92 4.34 -5.08
N GLY A 179 -19.22 4.12 -5.02
CA GLY A 179 -20.23 5.19 -4.87
C GLY A 179 -20.26 5.82 -3.49
N GLY A 180 -19.56 5.22 -2.51
CA GLY A 180 -19.59 5.68 -1.12
C GLY A 180 -20.92 5.39 -0.39
N LEU A 181 -21.73 4.49 -0.94
CA LEU A 181 -23.11 4.22 -0.50
C LEU A 181 -23.22 3.01 0.45
N LEU A 182 -22.11 2.46 0.90
CA LEU A 182 -22.13 1.22 1.67
C LEU A 182 -22.93 1.31 2.97
N ASN A 183 -22.81 2.43 3.68
CA ASN A 183 -23.54 2.65 4.94
C ASN A 183 -25.04 2.85 4.70
N GLU A 184 -25.39 3.58 3.66
CA GLU A 184 -26.77 3.87 3.29
C GLU A 184 -27.50 2.61 2.83
N VAL A 185 -26.83 1.80 2.01
CA VAL A 185 -27.40 0.51 1.55
C VAL A 185 -27.55 -0.44 2.73
N GLU A 186 -26.56 -0.58 3.60
CA GLU A 186 -26.64 -1.45 4.78
C GLU A 186 -27.79 -0.99 5.71
N ALA A 187 -27.94 0.31 5.96
CA ALA A 187 -29.03 0.86 6.77
C ALA A 187 -30.42 0.70 6.13
N THR A 188 -30.49 0.53 4.80
CA THR A 188 -31.76 0.37 4.08
C THR A 188 -32.21 -1.09 4.01
N VAL A 189 -31.25 -2.02 3.96
CA VAL A 189 -31.52 -3.46 3.82
C VAL A 189 -31.67 -4.16 5.20
N ALA A 190 -31.10 -3.56 6.26
CA ALA A 190 -31.26 -4.04 7.63
C ALA A 190 -32.67 -3.84 8.16
#